data_7b459e1c1d0f20192bc19a8efd9b2c2a
#
_entry.id   7b459e1c1d0f20192bc19a8efd9b2c2a
#
_cell.length_a   1.000
_cell.length_b   1.000
_cell.length_c   1.000
_cell.angle_alpha   90.00
_cell.angle_beta   90.00
_cell.angle_gamma   90.00
#
_symmetry.space_group_name_H-M   'P 1'
#
loop_
_entity.id
_entity.type
_entity.pdbx_description
1 polymer ?
#
loop_
_entity_poly.entity_id
_entity_poly.type
_entity_poly.pdbx_seq_one_letter_code
_entity_poly.pdbx_strand_id
1 'polypeptide(L)'
;KKTLSLEKGLAVDTFQTHLKFGWGDKNFFLRTKEWSDMEVGTVLNTVFGRGPGAMHLILCTPKDLDPKSMVEVKVSKSQYQRLCAFIQCSFRFENGKAKMIEHHPYGTYDFFFDSPIEYNMTYTCNTWTNNALKRAGQKACVWTPFKGAIFSKYAVRSSQK
;
A
#
# COMPACT_ATOMS: atom_id res chain seq x y z
N LYS A 1 10.96 20.29 0.90
CA LYS A 1 10.71 19.20 -0.05
C LYS A 1 10.96 17.90 0.71
N LYS A 2 9.90 17.17 1.08
CA LYS A 2 10.05 15.85 1.76
C LYS A 2 10.53 14.86 0.71
N THR A 3 11.71 14.33 0.87
CA THR A 3 12.30 13.35 -0.05
C THR A 3 12.28 11.99 0.61
N LEU A 4 11.75 11.00 -0.08
CA LEU A 4 11.96 9.60 0.27
C LEU A 4 13.37 9.26 -0.22
N SER A 5 14.36 9.32 0.66
CA SER A 5 15.70 8.86 0.34
C SER A 5 15.87 7.45 0.86
N LEU A 6 16.06 6.52 -0.04
CA LEU A 6 16.54 5.17 0.26
C LEU A 6 18.07 5.25 0.40
N GLU A 7 18.53 5.64 1.60
CA GLU A 7 19.97 5.62 1.89
C GLU A 7 20.38 4.23 2.31
N LYS A 8 21.23 3.67 1.57
CA LYS A 8 22.33 2.71 1.70
C LYS A 8 22.42 1.88 0.43
N GLY A 9 23.26 2.34 -0.52
CA GLY A 9 23.93 1.42 -1.46
C GLY A 9 23.04 0.45 -2.25
N LEU A 10 21.71 0.66 -2.26
CA LEU A 10 20.84 -0.11 -3.10
C LEU A 10 21.14 0.31 -4.53
N ALA A 11 21.91 -0.49 -5.23
CA ALA A 11 21.91 -0.48 -6.68
C ALA A 11 20.48 -0.86 -7.09
N VAL A 12 19.59 0.15 -7.19
CA VAL A 12 18.29 -0.05 -7.81
C VAL A 12 18.61 -0.46 -9.24
N ASP A 13 18.42 -1.74 -9.53
CA ASP A 13 18.57 -2.24 -10.88
C ASP A 13 17.66 -1.39 -11.77
N THR A 14 18.21 -0.81 -12.85
CA THR A 14 17.52 0.10 -13.77
C THR A 14 16.28 -0.52 -14.39
N PHE A 15 16.05 -1.81 -14.20
CA PHE A 15 14.86 -2.56 -14.63
C PHE A 15 13.68 -2.46 -13.66
N GLN A 16 13.87 -1.95 -12.44
CA GLN A 16 12.78 -1.82 -11.47
C GLN A 16 12.03 -0.50 -11.68
N THR A 17 10.90 -0.59 -12.36
CA THR A 17 10.15 0.59 -12.84
C THR A 17 8.84 0.82 -12.09
N HIS A 18 8.47 -0.07 -11.17
CA HIS A 18 7.19 -0.03 -10.45
C HIS A 18 7.39 0.01 -8.94
N LEU A 19 6.51 0.74 -8.27
CA LEU A 19 6.44 0.80 -6.81
C LEU A 19 5.10 0.23 -6.36
N LYS A 20 5.13 -0.77 -5.49
CA LYS A 20 3.95 -1.23 -4.77
C LYS A 20 3.94 -0.59 -3.39
N PHE A 21 2.81 -0.04 -3.00
CA PHE A 21 2.59 0.52 -1.67
C PHE A 21 1.51 -0.28 -0.97
N GLY A 22 1.81 -0.76 0.23
CA GLY A 22 0.87 -1.32 1.17
C GLY A 22 0.86 -0.50 2.45
N TRP A 23 -0.26 -0.51 3.16
CA TRP A 23 -0.37 0.02 4.50
C TRP A 23 -1.16 -0.98 5.35
N GLY A 24 -0.72 -1.20 6.58
CA GLY A 24 -1.37 -2.16 7.45
C GLY A 24 -0.88 -2.11 8.90
N ASP A 25 -1.28 -3.10 9.69
CA ASP A 25 -0.82 -3.26 11.07
C ASP A 25 0.67 -3.60 11.12
N LYS A 26 1.43 -2.80 11.87
CA LYS A 26 2.88 -2.96 12.01
C LYS A 26 3.25 -4.31 12.62
N ASN A 27 2.56 -4.71 13.68
CA ASN A 27 2.89 -5.93 14.39
C ASN A 27 2.61 -7.16 13.53
N PHE A 28 1.55 -7.08 12.70
CA PHE A 28 1.25 -8.12 11.74
C PHE A 28 2.38 -8.26 10.70
N PHE A 29 2.79 -7.17 10.06
CA PHE A 29 3.89 -7.18 9.10
C PHE A 29 5.19 -7.75 9.68
N LEU A 30 5.52 -7.40 10.93
CA LEU A 30 6.77 -7.84 11.56
C LEU A 30 6.74 -9.30 12.07
N ARG A 31 5.57 -9.90 12.21
CA ARG A 31 5.41 -11.29 12.68
C ARG A 31 5.21 -12.29 11.55
N THR A 32 4.74 -11.85 10.41
CA THR A 32 4.48 -12.71 9.24
C THR A 32 5.81 -13.01 8.55
N LYS A 33 6.11 -14.29 8.31
CA LYS A 33 7.40 -14.71 7.75
C LYS A 33 7.45 -14.62 6.23
N GLU A 34 6.31 -14.78 5.56
CA GLU A 34 6.22 -14.72 4.10
C GLU A 34 4.98 -13.94 3.65
N TRP A 35 5.13 -13.17 2.57
CA TRP A 35 4.02 -12.42 1.99
C TRP A 35 2.92 -13.33 1.41
N SER A 36 3.30 -14.53 0.96
CA SER A 36 2.38 -15.55 0.44
C SER A 36 1.40 -16.07 1.50
N ASP A 37 1.78 -16.02 2.79
CA ASP A 37 0.93 -16.47 3.91
C ASP A 37 -0.19 -15.48 4.22
N MET A 38 -0.20 -14.34 3.55
CA MET A 38 -1.20 -13.30 3.69
C MET A 38 -2.45 -13.56 2.84
N GLU A 39 -3.19 -14.62 3.14
CA GLU A 39 -4.58 -14.68 2.73
C GLU A 39 -5.37 -13.58 3.43
N VAL A 40 -5.79 -12.60 2.64
CA VAL A 40 -6.46 -11.36 3.09
C VAL A 40 -7.73 -11.63 3.94
N GLY A 41 -8.26 -12.85 3.91
CA GLY A 41 -9.38 -13.25 4.74
C GLY A 41 -9.03 -13.60 6.19
N THR A 42 -7.83 -14.12 6.43
CA THR A 42 -7.37 -14.56 7.76
C THR A 42 -6.89 -13.40 8.63
N VAL A 43 -6.39 -12.33 7.98
CA VAL A 43 -5.85 -11.15 8.65
C VAL A 43 -6.88 -10.38 9.48
N LEU A 44 -8.13 -10.37 9.04
CA LEU A 44 -9.21 -9.67 9.74
C LEU A 44 -9.60 -10.30 11.09
N ASN A 45 -9.30 -11.58 11.29
CA ASN A 45 -9.71 -12.31 12.49
C ASN A 45 -8.66 -12.28 13.62
N THR A 46 -7.42 -11.90 13.36
CA THR A 46 -6.32 -12.08 14.33
C THR A 46 -5.93 -10.80 15.06
N VAL A 47 -6.31 -9.62 14.58
CA VAL A 47 -5.94 -8.33 15.19
C VAL A 47 -7.17 -7.59 15.68
N PHE A 48 -7.79 -8.09 16.72
CA PHE A 48 -8.78 -7.34 17.50
C PHE A 48 -8.07 -6.30 18.36
N GLY A 49 -7.74 -5.13 17.77
CA GLY A 49 -7.12 -4.08 18.56
C GLY A 49 -6.73 -2.85 17.75
N ARG A 50 -6.43 -1.78 18.45
CA ARG A 50 -5.66 -0.64 17.94
C ARG A 50 -4.20 -1.03 17.90
N GLY A 51 -3.52 -0.78 16.77
CA GLY A 51 -2.10 -1.01 16.63
C GLY A 51 -1.42 0.08 15.82
N PRO A 52 -0.10 0.22 15.97
CA PRO A 52 0.66 1.11 15.12
C PRO A 52 0.56 0.65 13.66
N GLY A 53 0.40 1.60 12.74
CA GLY A 53 0.44 1.32 11.31
C GLY A 53 1.86 1.32 10.77
N ALA A 54 2.05 0.61 9.65
CA ALA A 54 3.27 0.68 8.87
C ALA A 54 2.97 0.77 7.38
N MET A 55 3.87 1.44 6.66
CA MET A 55 3.93 1.43 5.20
C MET A 55 4.86 0.33 4.74
N HIS A 56 4.43 -0.41 3.76
CA HIS A 56 5.21 -1.41 3.06
C HIS A 56 5.46 -0.93 1.63
N LEU A 57 6.71 -0.84 1.24
CA LEU A 57 7.17 -0.39 -0.07
C LEU A 57 7.94 -1.50 -0.75
N ILE A 58 7.52 -1.89 -1.96
CA ILE A 58 8.22 -2.88 -2.77
C ILE A 58 8.60 -2.24 -4.11
N LEU A 59 9.88 -2.33 -4.46
CA LEU A 59 10.36 -2.04 -5.80
C LEU A 59 10.23 -3.32 -6.65
N CYS A 60 9.59 -3.22 -7.80
CA CYS A 60 9.33 -4.38 -8.65
C CYS A 60 9.40 -4.08 -10.14
N THR A 61 9.49 -5.13 -10.93
CA THR A 61 9.44 -5.09 -12.39
C THR A 61 8.02 -5.39 -12.89
N PRO A 62 7.69 -5.10 -14.17
CA PRO A 62 6.42 -5.52 -14.75
C PRO A 62 6.14 -7.01 -14.65
N LYS A 63 7.19 -7.85 -14.60
CA LYS A 63 7.06 -9.32 -14.49
C LYS A 63 6.54 -9.77 -13.13
N ASP A 64 6.75 -8.95 -12.09
CA ASP A 64 6.30 -9.22 -10.72
C ASP A 64 4.83 -8.80 -10.50
N LEU A 65 4.17 -8.34 -11.56
CA LEU A 65 2.78 -7.90 -11.55
C LEU A 65 1.89 -8.99 -12.17
N ASP A 66 0.93 -9.50 -11.40
CA ASP A 66 -0.06 -10.44 -11.91
C ASP A 66 -1.26 -9.68 -12.52
N PRO A 67 -1.43 -9.67 -13.86
CA PRO A 67 -2.52 -8.95 -14.52
C PRO A 67 -3.91 -9.42 -14.09
N LYS A 68 -4.05 -10.66 -13.59
CA LYS A 68 -5.34 -11.22 -13.16
C LYS A 68 -5.79 -10.66 -11.81
N SER A 69 -4.83 -10.21 -10.99
CA SER A 69 -5.09 -9.66 -9.65
C SER A 69 -5.08 -8.13 -9.61
N MET A 70 -4.97 -7.46 -10.77
CA MET A 70 -4.81 -6.02 -10.86
C MET A 70 -5.87 -5.36 -11.74
N VAL A 71 -6.08 -4.08 -11.50
CA VAL A 71 -6.87 -3.19 -12.37
C VAL A 71 -6.05 -1.94 -12.66
N GLU A 72 -5.84 -1.65 -13.94
CA GLU A 72 -5.22 -0.40 -14.36
C GLU A 72 -6.18 0.77 -14.13
N VAL A 73 -5.71 1.81 -13.46
CA VAL A 73 -6.46 3.04 -13.23
C VAL A 73 -5.68 4.22 -13.82
N LYS A 74 -6.20 4.79 -14.90
CA LYS A 74 -5.60 5.97 -15.52
C LYS A 74 -5.89 7.21 -14.69
N VAL A 75 -4.86 8.00 -14.43
CA VAL A 75 -4.95 9.21 -13.60
C VAL A 75 -4.39 10.41 -14.35
N SER A 76 -4.99 11.58 -14.18
CA SER A 76 -4.43 12.85 -14.65
C SER A 76 -3.24 13.27 -13.79
N LYS A 77 -2.45 14.23 -14.27
CA LYS A 77 -1.32 14.78 -13.50
C LYS A 77 -1.75 15.30 -12.12
N SER A 78 -2.87 16.01 -12.04
CA SER A 78 -3.40 16.54 -10.78
C SER A 78 -3.89 15.43 -9.84
N GLN A 79 -4.51 14.38 -10.38
CA GLN A 79 -4.92 13.20 -9.62
C GLN A 79 -3.72 12.45 -9.06
N TYR A 80 -2.67 12.29 -9.88
CA TYR A 80 -1.41 11.66 -9.45
C TYR A 80 -0.74 12.46 -8.33
N GLN A 81 -0.69 13.79 -8.44
CA GLN A 81 -0.14 14.65 -7.38
C GLN A 81 -0.89 14.49 -6.05
N ARG A 82 -2.22 14.42 -6.08
CA ARG A 82 -3.02 14.17 -4.88
C ARG A 82 -2.79 12.78 -4.29
N LEU A 83 -2.64 11.77 -5.15
CA LEU A 83 -2.27 10.41 -4.73
C LEU A 83 -0.91 10.38 -4.05
N CYS A 84 0.10 11.00 -4.66
CA CYS A 84 1.45 11.10 -4.08
C CYS A 84 1.43 11.81 -2.71
N ALA A 85 0.69 12.91 -2.60
CA ALA A 85 0.55 13.64 -1.35
C ALA A 85 -0.09 12.76 -0.25
N PHE A 86 -1.14 12.02 -0.58
CA PHE A 86 -1.78 11.08 0.35
C PHE A 86 -0.81 9.99 0.81
N ILE A 87 -0.08 9.37 -0.13
CA ILE A 87 0.90 8.33 0.18
C ILE A 87 2.01 8.91 1.08
N GLN A 88 2.55 10.10 0.75
CA GLN A 88 3.57 10.75 1.57
C GLN A 88 3.10 11.04 3.00
N CYS A 89 1.84 11.47 3.19
CA CYS A 89 1.27 11.69 4.52
C CYS A 89 1.09 10.39 5.32
N SER A 90 1.17 9.23 4.68
CA SER A 90 1.09 7.93 5.34
C SER A 90 2.42 7.47 5.94
N PHE A 91 3.53 8.15 5.61
CA PHE A 91 4.83 7.89 6.21
C PHE A 91 5.07 8.81 7.43
N ARG A 92 5.64 8.27 8.49
CA ARG A 92 6.21 9.06 9.58
C ARG A 92 7.57 9.59 9.15
N PHE A 93 7.78 10.89 9.33
CA PHE A 93 9.07 11.53 9.02
C PHE A 93 9.76 11.97 10.31
N GLU A 94 11.06 11.70 10.39
CA GLU A 94 11.98 12.20 11.42
C GLU A 94 13.16 12.86 10.70
N ASN A 95 13.50 14.07 11.08
CA ASN A 95 14.60 14.87 10.48
C ASN A 95 14.50 14.95 8.92
N GLY A 96 13.28 15.05 8.38
CA GLY A 96 13.03 15.16 6.93
C GLY A 96 13.10 13.85 6.16
N LYS A 97 13.43 12.72 6.81
CA LYS A 97 13.51 11.38 6.21
C LYS A 97 12.35 10.52 6.70
N ALA A 98 11.83 9.63 5.84
CA ALA A 98 10.85 8.63 6.28
C ALA A 98 11.51 7.67 7.25
N LYS A 99 10.83 7.42 8.39
CA LYS A 99 11.34 6.54 9.44
C LYS A 99 11.25 5.09 9.00
N MET A 100 12.39 4.53 8.62
CA MET A 100 12.49 3.11 8.26
C MET A 100 12.40 2.24 9.51
N ILE A 101 11.73 1.10 9.37
CA ILE A 101 11.69 0.05 10.39
C ILE A 101 12.79 -0.95 10.05
N GLU A 102 13.74 -1.13 10.97
CA GLU A 102 14.74 -2.20 10.83
C GLU A 102 14.05 -3.55 11.03
N HIS A 103 13.84 -4.26 9.94
CA HIS A 103 13.25 -5.58 9.91
C HIS A 103 13.85 -6.38 8.77
N HIS A 104 13.87 -7.70 8.90
CA HIS A 104 14.25 -8.57 7.79
C HIS A 104 13.19 -8.46 6.68
N PRO A 105 13.54 -7.91 5.51
CA PRO A 105 12.60 -7.79 4.41
C PRO A 105 12.22 -9.18 3.88
N TYR A 106 11.01 -9.29 3.32
CA TYR A 106 10.58 -10.51 2.61
C TYR A 106 11.37 -10.73 1.31
N GLY A 107 12.02 -9.68 0.81
CA GLY A 107 12.85 -9.72 -0.40
C GLY A 107 13.85 -8.57 -0.45
N THR A 108 14.75 -8.59 -1.44
CA THR A 108 15.85 -7.63 -1.58
C THR A 108 15.38 -6.18 -1.75
N TYR A 109 14.19 -5.98 -2.33
CA TYR A 109 13.64 -4.67 -2.67
C TYR A 109 12.37 -4.33 -1.90
N ASP A 110 12.34 -4.77 -0.65
CA ASP A 110 11.18 -4.73 0.24
C ASP A 110 11.52 -3.92 1.50
N PHE A 111 10.74 -2.90 1.81
CA PHE A 111 11.05 -1.91 2.85
C PHE A 111 9.83 -1.60 3.70
N PHE A 112 10.04 -1.47 4.99
CA PHE A 112 9.00 -1.07 5.94
C PHE A 112 9.33 0.28 6.56
N PHE A 113 8.27 1.11 6.75
CA PHE A 113 8.39 2.43 7.36
C PHE A 113 7.29 2.64 8.38
N ASP A 114 7.59 3.36 9.44
CA ASP A 114 6.58 3.78 10.41
C ASP A 114 5.51 4.67 9.76
N SER A 115 4.27 4.48 10.19
CA SER A 115 3.13 5.32 9.80
C SER A 115 2.61 6.13 11.00
N PRO A 116 2.17 7.39 10.81
CA PRO A 116 1.47 8.13 11.84
C PRO A 116 0.01 7.68 11.99
N ILE A 117 -0.48 6.84 11.10
CA ILE A 117 -1.88 6.37 11.05
C ILE A 117 -1.97 5.07 11.84
N GLU A 118 -2.92 4.98 12.78
CA GLU A 118 -3.18 3.78 13.55
C GLU A 118 -4.08 2.81 12.79
N TYR A 119 -3.74 1.53 12.85
CA TYR A 119 -4.57 0.45 12.35
C TYR A 119 -5.68 0.12 13.36
N ASN A 120 -6.90 -0.08 12.88
CA ASN A 120 -8.02 -0.52 13.71
C ASN A 120 -9.13 -1.15 12.83
N MET A 121 -10.18 -1.70 13.49
CA MET A 121 -11.28 -2.38 12.79
C MET A 121 -12.02 -1.52 11.77
N THR A 122 -12.05 -0.21 11.95
CA THR A 122 -12.73 0.73 11.02
C THR A 122 -11.79 1.32 9.99
N TYR A 123 -10.47 1.23 10.22
CA TYR A 123 -9.44 1.73 9.34
C TYR A 123 -8.41 0.64 9.03
N THR A 124 -8.71 -0.17 8.03
CA THR A 124 -7.90 -1.30 7.57
C THR A 124 -7.10 -0.94 6.32
N CYS A 125 -6.26 -1.86 5.82
CA CYS A 125 -5.55 -1.71 4.54
C CYS A 125 -6.50 -1.40 3.37
N ASN A 126 -7.68 -2.02 3.33
CA ASN A 126 -8.67 -1.73 2.30
C ASN A 126 -9.26 -0.32 2.44
N THR A 127 -9.50 0.13 3.67
CA THR A 127 -9.95 1.51 3.93
C THR A 127 -8.89 2.52 3.51
N TRP A 128 -7.61 2.25 3.79
CA TRP A 128 -6.51 3.09 3.36
C TRP A 128 -6.44 3.19 1.84
N THR A 129 -6.48 2.06 1.12
CA THR A 129 -6.50 2.02 -0.35
C THR A 129 -7.70 2.78 -0.92
N ASN A 130 -8.89 2.59 -0.35
CA ASN A 130 -10.09 3.30 -0.76
C ASN A 130 -9.96 4.81 -0.57
N ASN A 131 -9.34 5.25 0.53
CA ASN A 131 -9.08 6.66 0.79
C ASN A 131 -8.03 7.24 -0.15
N ALA A 132 -7.01 6.47 -0.54
CA ALA A 132 -6.05 6.86 -1.58
C ALA A 132 -6.77 7.15 -2.91
N LEU A 133 -7.68 6.28 -3.32
CA LEU A 133 -8.51 6.47 -4.52
C LEU A 133 -9.42 7.70 -4.40
N LYS A 134 -10.08 7.90 -3.25
CA LYS A 134 -10.89 9.12 -2.98
C LYS A 134 -10.05 10.39 -3.13
N ARG A 135 -8.88 10.44 -2.50
CA ARG A 135 -7.98 11.60 -2.54
C ARG A 135 -7.47 11.86 -3.96
N ALA A 136 -7.24 10.80 -4.73
CA ALA A 136 -6.90 10.90 -6.14
C ALA A 136 -8.08 11.35 -7.03
N GLY A 137 -9.30 11.45 -6.51
CA GLY A 137 -10.50 11.77 -7.28
C GLY A 137 -10.90 10.63 -8.22
N GLN A 138 -10.65 9.40 -7.79
CA GLN A 138 -11.03 8.18 -8.49
C GLN A 138 -12.31 7.58 -7.91
N LYS A 139 -12.89 6.58 -8.61
CA LYS A 139 -14.02 5.83 -8.10
C LYS A 139 -13.64 5.16 -6.79
N ALA A 140 -14.45 5.33 -5.76
CA ALA A 140 -14.22 4.75 -4.45
C ALA A 140 -15.54 4.39 -3.77
N CYS A 141 -15.46 3.59 -2.73
CA CYS A 141 -16.59 3.25 -1.88
C CYS A 141 -16.77 4.32 -0.79
N VAL A 142 -17.97 4.43 -0.23
CA VAL A 142 -18.21 5.27 0.96
C VAL A 142 -17.32 4.76 2.10
N TRP A 143 -17.38 3.44 2.34
CA TRP A 143 -16.53 2.72 3.26
C TRP A 143 -16.40 1.27 2.78
N THR A 144 -15.26 0.61 3.06
CA THR A 144 -15.10 -0.80 2.71
C THR A 144 -14.04 -1.48 3.59
N PRO A 145 -14.40 -2.56 4.28
CA PRO A 145 -13.45 -3.43 4.96
C PRO A 145 -12.84 -4.49 4.03
N PHE A 146 -13.43 -4.71 2.84
CA PHE A 146 -13.04 -5.78 1.92
C PHE A 146 -12.61 -5.25 0.54
N LYS A 147 -11.60 -5.89 -0.05
CA LYS A 147 -11.06 -5.53 -1.37
C LYS A 147 -12.09 -5.64 -2.50
N GLY A 148 -13.01 -6.61 -2.43
CA GLY A 148 -13.99 -6.88 -3.49
C GLY A 148 -14.87 -5.66 -3.80
N ALA A 149 -15.23 -4.86 -2.81
CA ALA A 149 -16.01 -3.66 -3.01
C ALA A 149 -15.24 -2.58 -3.81
N ILE A 150 -13.92 -2.49 -3.64
CA ILE A 150 -13.07 -1.58 -4.42
C ILE A 150 -12.99 -2.07 -5.88
N PHE A 151 -12.66 -3.35 -6.08
CA PHE A 151 -12.54 -3.93 -7.42
C PHE A 151 -13.83 -3.81 -8.22
N SER A 152 -15.01 -3.98 -7.60
CA SER A 152 -16.30 -3.84 -8.28
C SER A 152 -16.54 -2.45 -8.89
N LYS A 153 -15.87 -1.40 -8.39
CA LYS A 153 -15.96 -0.05 -8.97
C LYS A 153 -15.24 0.08 -10.31
N TYR A 154 -14.31 -0.83 -10.59
CA TYR A 154 -13.47 -0.82 -11.79
C TYR A 154 -13.73 -2.02 -12.72
N ALA A 155 -14.54 -2.99 -12.27
CA ALA A 155 -14.97 -4.07 -13.14
C ALA A 155 -15.67 -3.49 -14.38
N VAL A 156 -15.18 -3.84 -15.56
CA VAL A 156 -15.84 -3.54 -16.80
C VAL A 156 -17.17 -4.30 -16.77
N ARG A 157 -18.29 -3.58 -16.78
CA ARG A 157 -19.58 -4.22 -17.04
C ARG A 157 -19.47 -4.78 -18.47
N SER A 158 -19.27 -6.08 -18.58
CA SER A 158 -19.51 -6.79 -19.85
C SER A 158 -20.96 -6.49 -20.20
N SER A 159 -21.15 -5.64 -21.19
CA SER A 159 -22.47 -5.40 -21.78
C SER A 159 -22.98 -6.76 -22.26
N GLN A 160 -23.93 -7.32 -21.56
CA GLN A 160 -24.72 -8.42 -22.11
C GLN A 160 -25.46 -7.82 -23.32
N LYS A 161 -25.03 -8.23 -24.53
CA LYS A 161 -25.83 -8.16 -25.74
C LYS A 161 -26.73 -9.36 -25.78
#